data_d50e554c3de592c743308628554c4f16
#
_entry.id   d50e554c3de592c743308628554c4f16
#
_cell.length_a   1.000
_cell.length_b   1.000
_cell.length_c   1.000
_cell.angle_alpha   90.00
_cell.angle_beta   90.00
_cell.angle_gamma   90.00
#
_symmetry.space_group_name_H-M   'P 1'
#
loop_
_entity.id
_entity.type
_entity.pdbx_description
1 polymer ?
#
loop_
_entity_poly.entity_id
_entity_poly.type
_entity_poly.pdbx_seq_one_letter_code
_entity_poly.pdbx_strand_id
1 'polypeptide(L)'
;IPCINLVKLHGSLSWKKDGEKVLFSVQQKAPLGDERTTEQVSEFVDSYAVVLPQTAKFRTTLMDSTYYELLRIYNNELDRENTLLISLGFSFGDEHILNITKRALKNPTLKLIAFAFNGADRATFAAKFDGYNNVDVIAPDGDATIDFPAFNALFRSCLPGVRAGK
;
A
#
# COMPACT_ATOMS: atom_id res chain seq x y z
N ILE A 1 23.07 -4.09 -5.48
CA ILE A 1 22.62 -4.31 -4.10
C ILE A 1 21.09 -4.30 -4.15
N PRO A 2 20.41 -5.32 -3.61
CA PRO A 2 18.95 -5.31 -3.54
C PRO A 2 18.46 -4.11 -2.71
N CYS A 3 17.49 -3.38 -3.21
CA CYS A 3 16.87 -2.27 -2.52
C CYS A 3 15.40 -2.61 -2.21
N ILE A 4 14.92 -2.25 -1.02
CA ILE A 4 13.51 -2.34 -0.66
C ILE A 4 12.98 -0.92 -0.59
N ASN A 5 12.02 -0.61 -1.46
CA ASN A 5 11.35 0.68 -1.51
C ASN A 5 9.94 0.54 -0.92
N LEU A 6 9.67 1.27 0.17
CA LEU A 6 8.34 1.37 0.74
C LEU A 6 7.71 2.70 0.30
N VAL A 7 6.76 2.64 -0.63
CA VAL A 7 6.07 3.82 -1.14
C VAL A 7 4.67 3.90 -0.52
N LYS A 8 4.40 4.97 0.23
CA LYS A 8 3.13 5.20 0.91
C LYS A 8 2.21 6.04 0.01
N LEU A 9 1.56 5.39 -0.96
CA LEU A 9 0.80 6.05 -2.03
C LEU A 9 -0.38 6.91 -1.55
N HIS A 10 -0.96 6.59 -0.40
CA HIS A 10 -2.07 7.35 0.18
C HIS A 10 -1.64 8.18 1.41
N GLY A 11 -0.34 8.44 1.54
CA GLY A 11 0.19 9.19 2.67
C GLY A 11 0.44 8.33 3.91
N SER A 12 0.63 8.97 5.04
CA SER A 12 0.96 8.31 6.29
C SER A 12 0.52 9.13 7.50
N LEU A 13 0.14 8.45 8.57
CA LEU A 13 -0.11 9.09 9.87
C LEU A 13 1.16 9.71 10.49
N SER A 14 2.34 9.37 9.98
CA SER A 14 3.60 10.03 10.36
C SER A 14 3.94 11.25 9.47
N TRP A 15 3.05 11.62 8.56
CA TRP A 15 3.22 12.79 7.69
C TRP A 15 2.25 13.90 8.09
N LYS A 16 2.77 15.12 8.18
CA LYS A 16 2.01 16.31 8.53
C LYS A 16 2.06 17.30 7.37
N LYS A 17 0.94 17.97 7.13
CA LYS A 17 0.89 19.10 6.19
C LYS A 17 1.38 20.36 6.86
N ASP A 18 2.20 21.13 6.14
CA ASP A 18 2.64 22.48 6.49
C ASP A 18 2.57 23.34 5.22
N GLY A 19 1.42 23.98 5.01
CA GLY A 19 1.07 24.61 3.75
C GLY A 19 1.06 23.60 2.60
N GLU A 20 1.85 23.85 1.56
CA GLU A 20 2.01 22.95 0.41
C GLU A 20 3.05 21.83 0.65
N LYS A 21 3.73 21.83 1.79
CA LYS A 21 4.78 20.87 2.10
C LYS A 21 4.25 19.71 2.95
N VAL A 22 4.79 18.54 2.70
CA VAL A 22 4.58 17.36 3.54
C VAL A 22 5.85 17.09 4.34
N LEU A 23 5.73 17.09 5.66
CA LEU A 23 6.82 16.89 6.58
C LEU A 23 6.67 15.57 7.33
N PHE A 24 7.77 14.87 7.55
CA PHE A 24 7.78 13.73 8.47
C PHE A 24 7.66 14.23 9.90
N SER A 25 6.68 13.71 10.64
CA SER A 25 6.45 14.07 12.05
C SER A 25 6.52 12.83 12.92
N VAL A 26 7.47 12.82 13.85
CA VAL A 26 7.60 11.77 14.86
C VAL A 26 6.63 11.98 16.03
N GLN A 27 6.08 13.19 16.17
CA GLN A 27 5.16 13.49 17.26
C GLN A 27 3.81 12.83 17.02
N GLN A 28 3.47 11.87 17.84
CA GLN A 28 2.09 11.41 17.97
C GLN A 28 1.29 12.57 18.58
N LYS A 29 0.31 13.08 17.84
CA LYS A 29 -0.68 13.97 18.46
C LYS A 29 -1.43 13.16 19.49
N ALA A 30 -1.66 13.77 20.67
CA ALA A 30 -2.56 13.20 21.65
C ALA A 30 -3.90 12.85 20.97
N PRO A 31 -4.48 11.69 21.25
CA PRO A 31 -5.79 11.35 20.72
C PRO A 31 -6.79 12.45 21.17
N LEU A 32 -7.68 12.80 20.26
CA LEU A 32 -8.78 13.70 20.60
C LEU A 32 -9.59 13.07 21.75
N GLY A 33 -9.95 13.87 22.76
CA GLY A 33 -10.81 13.41 23.86
C GLY A 33 -12.16 12.86 23.40
N ASP A 34 -12.93 12.26 24.29
CA ASP A 34 -14.20 11.59 23.95
C ASP A 34 -15.30 12.55 23.51
N GLU A 35 -15.28 13.80 23.99
CA GLU A 35 -16.18 14.88 23.57
C GLU A 35 -15.53 15.71 22.47
N ARG A 36 -15.92 15.47 21.22
CA ARG A 36 -15.37 16.18 20.04
C ARG A 36 -16.48 16.66 19.12
N THR A 37 -16.28 17.88 18.60
CA THR A 37 -17.13 18.37 17.52
C THR A 37 -16.65 17.83 16.18
N THR A 38 -17.54 17.83 15.18
CA THR A 38 -17.20 17.43 13.82
C THR A 38 -16.07 18.27 13.24
N GLU A 39 -16.04 19.56 13.56
CA GLU A 39 -15.00 20.52 13.14
C GLU A 39 -13.63 20.14 13.69
N GLN A 40 -13.55 19.81 14.99
CA GLN A 40 -12.29 19.38 15.61
C GLN A 40 -11.75 18.09 15.02
N VAL A 41 -12.65 17.15 14.68
CA VAL A 41 -12.26 15.91 13.99
C VAL A 41 -11.76 16.21 12.58
N SER A 42 -12.43 17.10 11.85
CA SER A 42 -12.00 17.50 10.50
C SER A 42 -10.62 18.14 10.52
N GLU A 43 -10.40 19.15 11.38
CA GLU A 43 -9.10 19.82 11.52
C GLU A 43 -7.98 18.85 11.91
N PHE A 44 -8.28 17.90 12.80
CA PHE A 44 -7.31 16.88 13.19
C PHE A 44 -6.92 16.00 12.01
N VAL A 45 -7.90 15.49 11.25
CA VAL A 45 -7.68 14.64 10.07
C VAL A 45 -6.95 15.42 8.97
N ASP A 46 -7.36 16.67 8.71
CA ASP A 46 -6.77 17.52 7.68
C ASP A 46 -5.33 17.92 7.98
N SER A 47 -4.92 17.84 9.25
CA SER A 47 -3.53 18.08 9.65
C SER A 47 -2.57 16.98 9.24
N TYR A 48 -3.07 15.79 8.89
CA TYR A 48 -2.26 14.69 8.38
C TYR A 48 -2.18 14.70 6.85
N ALA A 49 -1.05 14.30 6.32
CA ALA A 49 -0.88 14.08 4.89
C ALA A 49 -1.33 12.65 4.53
N VAL A 50 -2.65 12.44 4.56
CA VAL A 50 -3.31 11.17 4.24
C VAL A 50 -4.42 11.41 3.23
N VAL A 51 -4.49 10.57 2.20
CA VAL A 51 -5.60 10.54 1.24
C VAL A 51 -6.62 9.54 1.73
N LEU A 52 -7.76 10.04 2.18
CA LEU A 52 -8.89 9.18 2.56
C LEU A 52 -9.57 8.63 1.29
N PRO A 53 -10.00 7.35 1.31
CA PRO A 53 -10.67 6.73 0.17
C PRO A 53 -12.06 7.39 -0.05
N GLN A 54 -12.11 8.35 -0.97
CA GLN A 54 -13.35 8.99 -1.42
C GLN A 54 -13.29 9.15 -2.94
N THR A 55 -14.32 8.72 -3.62
CA THR A 55 -14.43 8.77 -5.10
C THR A 55 -14.29 10.18 -5.71
N ALA A 56 -14.62 11.24 -4.96
CA ALA A 56 -14.52 12.61 -5.44
C ALA A 56 -13.12 13.25 -5.24
N LYS A 57 -12.28 12.70 -4.36
CA LYS A 57 -10.98 13.31 -4.00
C LYS A 57 -9.82 12.96 -4.94
N PHE A 58 -10.01 12.02 -5.86
CA PHE A 58 -8.94 11.65 -6.79
C PHE A 58 -8.47 12.83 -7.65
N ARG A 59 -9.39 13.68 -8.10
CA ARG A 59 -9.02 14.89 -8.87
C ARG A 59 -8.17 15.87 -8.06
N THR A 60 -8.50 16.06 -6.77
CA THR A 60 -7.71 16.91 -5.85
C THR A 60 -6.36 16.29 -5.50
N THR A 61 -6.29 14.97 -5.40
CA THR A 61 -5.06 14.23 -5.10
C THR A 61 -4.05 14.29 -6.22
N LEU A 62 -4.49 14.21 -7.48
CA LEU A 62 -3.61 14.42 -8.64
C LEU A 62 -3.11 15.86 -8.76
N MET A 63 -3.86 16.83 -8.21
CA MET A 63 -3.46 18.23 -8.15
C MET A 63 -2.46 18.52 -7.02
N ASP A 64 -2.36 17.61 -6.03
CA ASP A 64 -1.33 17.68 -4.99
C ASP A 64 -0.01 17.10 -5.53
N SER A 65 0.99 17.98 -5.67
CA SER A 65 2.30 17.62 -6.25
C SER A 65 2.98 16.45 -5.53
N THR A 66 2.78 16.31 -4.21
CA THR A 66 3.38 15.24 -3.41
C THR A 66 2.84 13.86 -3.79
N TYR A 67 1.54 13.74 -3.95
CA TYR A 67 0.92 12.46 -4.32
C TYR A 67 1.20 12.10 -5.77
N TYR A 68 1.23 13.09 -6.66
CA TYR A 68 1.66 12.88 -8.03
C TYR A 68 3.09 12.31 -8.10
N GLU A 69 4.01 12.88 -7.30
CA GLU A 69 5.39 12.38 -7.22
C GLU A 69 5.47 10.96 -6.66
N LEU A 70 4.64 10.61 -5.66
CA LEU A 70 4.58 9.24 -5.14
C LEU A 70 4.09 8.24 -6.20
N LEU A 71 3.08 8.60 -6.99
CA LEU A 71 2.62 7.78 -8.10
C LEU A 71 3.69 7.65 -9.19
N ARG A 72 4.43 8.72 -9.46
CA ARG A 72 5.54 8.73 -10.41
C ARG A 72 6.68 7.82 -9.94
N ILE A 73 7.04 7.88 -8.65
CA ILE A 73 8.04 6.99 -8.04
C ILE A 73 7.58 5.54 -8.15
N TYR A 74 6.35 5.26 -7.76
CA TYR A 74 5.76 3.93 -7.86
C TYR A 74 5.86 3.38 -9.29
N ASN A 75 5.42 4.17 -10.26
CA ASN A 75 5.49 3.81 -11.66
C ASN A 75 6.92 3.51 -12.13
N ASN A 76 7.88 4.37 -11.78
CA ASN A 76 9.28 4.23 -12.18
C ASN A 76 9.94 2.99 -11.54
N GLU A 77 9.60 2.69 -10.28
CA GLU A 77 10.14 1.49 -9.62
C GLU A 77 9.61 0.20 -10.26
N LEU A 78 8.35 0.19 -10.72
CA LEU A 78 7.78 -0.97 -11.41
C LEU A 78 8.33 -1.17 -12.83
N ASP A 79 8.84 -0.12 -13.46
CA ASP A 79 9.43 -0.21 -14.82
C ASP A 79 10.87 -0.74 -14.81
N ARG A 80 11.48 -0.91 -13.62
CA ARG A 80 12.82 -1.49 -13.50
C ARG A 80 12.82 -2.98 -13.81
N GLU A 81 13.90 -3.43 -14.42
CA GLU A 81 14.13 -4.86 -14.66
C GLU A 81 14.29 -5.63 -13.35
N ASN A 82 13.82 -6.87 -13.32
CA ASN A 82 13.93 -7.80 -12.19
C ASN A 82 13.34 -7.23 -10.88
N THR A 83 12.21 -6.55 -10.99
CA THR A 83 11.49 -5.97 -9.86
C THR A 83 10.50 -6.98 -9.27
N LEU A 84 10.43 -7.03 -7.94
CA LEU A 84 9.42 -7.77 -7.20
C LEU A 84 8.51 -6.76 -6.50
N LEU A 85 7.23 -6.75 -6.87
CA LEU A 85 6.19 -6.02 -6.15
C LEU A 85 5.50 -6.94 -5.16
N ILE A 86 5.49 -6.56 -3.89
CA ILE A 86 4.77 -7.27 -2.84
C ILE A 86 3.63 -6.38 -2.37
N SER A 87 2.40 -6.89 -2.40
CA SER A 87 1.20 -6.20 -1.93
C SER A 87 0.61 -6.90 -0.72
N LEU A 88 0.51 -6.16 0.41
CA LEU A 88 -0.13 -6.61 1.63
C LEU A 88 -1.12 -5.54 2.12
N GLY A 89 -2.36 -5.94 2.43
CA GLY A 89 -3.38 -5.01 2.94
C GLY A 89 -3.89 -4.00 1.91
N PHE A 90 -3.64 -4.24 0.62
CA PHE A 90 -4.08 -3.38 -0.47
C PHE A 90 -4.89 -4.16 -1.49
N SER A 91 -6.15 -3.79 -1.68
CA SER A 91 -7.11 -4.52 -2.51
C SER A 91 -7.06 -4.21 -4.00
N PHE A 92 -6.19 -3.28 -4.44
CA PHE A 92 -6.22 -2.72 -5.80
C PHE A 92 -7.62 -2.19 -6.20
N GLY A 93 -8.32 -1.58 -5.22
CA GLY A 93 -9.59 -0.90 -5.45
C GLY A 93 -9.43 0.46 -6.12
N ASP A 94 -8.26 1.08 -6.01
CA ASP A 94 -7.91 2.30 -6.73
C ASP A 94 -7.56 1.97 -8.17
N GLU A 95 -8.40 2.43 -9.12
CA GLU A 95 -8.26 2.13 -10.54
C GLU A 95 -6.94 2.65 -11.14
N HIS A 96 -6.42 3.77 -10.64
CA HIS A 96 -5.18 4.33 -11.19
C HIS A 96 -3.99 3.49 -10.79
N ILE A 97 -3.91 3.07 -9.52
CA ILE A 97 -2.85 2.18 -9.05
C ILE A 97 -2.98 0.84 -9.75
N LEU A 98 -4.20 0.32 -9.90
CA LEU A 98 -4.44 -0.92 -10.64
C LEU A 98 -3.98 -0.81 -12.10
N ASN A 99 -4.30 0.30 -12.78
CA ASN A 99 -3.93 0.51 -14.18
C ASN A 99 -2.41 0.67 -14.36
N ILE A 100 -1.74 1.41 -13.46
CA ILE A 100 -0.28 1.53 -13.45
C ILE A 100 0.34 0.14 -13.27
N THR A 101 -0.16 -0.64 -12.31
CA THR A 101 0.33 -1.99 -12.02
C THR A 101 0.14 -2.92 -13.23
N LYS A 102 -1.06 -2.94 -13.82
CA LYS A 102 -1.35 -3.75 -15.01
C LYS A 102 -0.49 -3.36 -16.22
N ARG A 103 -0.24 -2.07 -16.40
CA ARG A 103 0.67 -1.61 -17.44
C ARG A 103 2.07 -2.14 -17.21
N ALA A 104 2.58 -2.01 -15.97
CA ALA A 104 3.93 -2.46 -15.62
C ALA A 104 4.07 -3.99 -15.71
N LEU A 105 3.04 -4.76 -15.40
CA LEU A 105 3.03 -6.23 -15.52
C LEU A 105 3.17 -6.76 -16.96
N LYS A 106 3.09 -5.90 -17.97
CA LYS A 106 3.48 -6.25 -19.34
C LYS A 106 4.99 -6.50 -19.47
N ASN A 107 5.78 -5.97 -18.52
CA ASN A 107 7.19 -6.31 -18.38
C ASN A 107 7.33 -7.71 -17.75
N PRO A 108 7.86 -8.71 -18.47
CA PRO A 108 7.96 -10.08 -17.96
C PRO A 108 8.95 -10.24 -16.81
N THR A 109 9.84 -9.27 -16.59
CA THR A 109 10.83 -9.29 -15.50
C THR A 109 10.27 -8.71 -14.18
N LEU A 110 9.07 -8.11 -14.20
CA LEU A 110 8.33 -7.72 -13.01
C LEU A 110 7.53 -8.91 -12.49
N LYS A 111 7.62 -9.21 -11.21
CA LYS A 111 6.78 -10.18 -10.52
C LYS A 111 5.92 -9.49 -9.47
N LEU A 112 4.61 -9.77 -9.45
CA LEU A 112 3.71 -9.35 -8.37
C LEU A 112 3.40 -10.54 -7.48
N ILE A 113 3.55 -10.37 -6.17
CA ILE A 113 3.00 -11.27 -5.15
C ILE A 113 1.96 -10.48 -4.36
N ALA A 114 0.69 -10.82 -4.54
CA ALA A 114 -0.44 -10.18 -3.86
C ALA A 114 -0.95 -11.06 -2.72
N PHE A 115 -0.90 -10.55 -1.50
CA PHE A 115 -1.44 -11.23 -0.32
C PHE A 115 -2.89 -10.82 -0.11
N ALA A 116 -3.80 -11.77 -0.27
CA ALA A 116 -5.21 -11.61 0.07
C ALA A 116 -5.39 -11.76 1.59
N PHE A 117 -6.27 -10.94 2.18
CA PHE A 117 -6.50 -10.97 3.62
C PHE A 117 -7.11 -12.30 4.09
N ASN A 118 -8.04 -12.84 3.31
CA ASN A 118 -8.71 -14.11 3.58
C ASN A 118 -8.88 -14.93 2.29
N GLY A 119 -9.37 -16.17 2.42
CA GLY A 119 -9.59 -17.07 1.29
C GLY A 119 -10.63 -16.56 0.28
N ALA A 120 -11.65 -15.82 0.74
CA ALA A 120 -12.70 -15.28 -0.13
C ALA A 120 -12.17 -14.19 -1.07
N ASP A 121 -11.18 -13.42 -0.64
CA ASP A 121 -10.57 -12.36 -1.44
C ASP A 121 -9.71 -12.90 -2.60
N ARG A 122 -9.30 -14.18 -2.53
CA ARG A 122 -8.44 -14.80 -3.55
C ARG A 122 -9.03 -14.71 -4.95
N ALA A 123 -10.31 -15.02 -5.09
CA ALA A 123 -10.98 -14.98 -6.40
C ALA A 123 -11.06 -13.55 -6.95
N THR A 124 -11.30 -12.57 -6.07
CA THR A 124 -11.34 -11.15 -6.43
C THR A 124 -9.99 -10.67 -6.95
N PHE A 125 -8.90 -11.03 -6.28
CA PHE A 125 -7.54 -10.70 -6.75
C PHE A 125 -7.20 -11.40 -8.06
N ALA A 126 -7.49 -12.70 -8.16
CA ALA A 126 -7.24 -13.46 -9.37
C ALA A 126 -7.97 -12.87 -10.60
N ALA A 127 -9.24 -12.47 -10.42
CA ALA A 127 -10.02 -11.84 -11.50
C ALA A 127 -9.44 -10.47 -11.92
N LYS A 128 -8.86 -9.70 -10.99
CA LYS A 128 -8.23 -8.42 -11.33
C LYS A 128 -7.00 -8.57 -12.20
N PHE A 129 -6.26 -9.66 -12.04
CA PHE A 129 -5.00 -9.92 -12.74
C PHE A 129 -5.08 -11.09 -13.71
N ASP A 130 -6.29 -11.42 -14.14
CA ASP A 130 -6.49 -12.46 -15.17
C ASP A 130 -5.68 -12.15 -16.44
N GLY A 131 -5.05 -13.19 -17.00
CA GLY A 131 -4.18 -13.07 -18.17
C GLY A 131 -2.74 -12.64 -17.90
N TYR A 132 -2.34 -12.40 -16.64
CA TYR A 132 -0.95 -12.08 -16.26
C TYR A 132 -0.25 -13.29 -15.63
N ASN A 133 0.78 -13.84 -16.29
CA ASN A 133 1.53 -15.01 -15.81
C ASN A 133 2.57 -14.69 -14.72
N ASN A 134 2.85 -13.43 -14.51
CA ASN A 134 3.83 -12.92 -13.54
C ASN A 134 3.17 -12.38 -12.26
N VAL A 135 1.96 -12.88 -11.95
CA VAL A 135 1.23 -12.55 -10.72
C VAL A 135 0.94 -13.81 -9.94
N ASP A 136 1.31 -13.81 -8.66
CA ASP A 136 0.90 -14.83 -7.69
C ASP A 136 -0.04 -14.21 -6.66
N VAL A 137 -1.17 -14.86 -6.42
CA VAL A 137 -2.10 -14.50 -5.35
C VAL A 137 -1.98 -15.51 -4.22
N ILE A 138 -1.48 -15.05 -3.09
CA ILE A 138 -1.34 -15.85 -1.86
C ILE A 138 -2.52 -15.52 -0.95
N ALA A 139 -3.27 -16.54 -0.57
CA ALA A 139 -4.39 -16.44 0.36
C ALA A 139 -4.29 -17.57 1.39
N PRO A 140 -4.77 -17.35 2.62
CA PRO A 140 -4.80 -18.38 3.63
C PRO A 140 -5.88 -19.43 3.33
N ASP A 141 -5.76 -20.61 3.89
CA ASP A 141 -6.76 -21.65 3.83
C ASP A 141 -7.82 -21.47 4.93
N GLY A 142 -9.04 -21.92 4.66
CA GLY A 142 -10.17 -21.89 5.61
C GLY A 142 -10.50 -20.47 6.07
N ASP A 143 -10.75 -20.33 7.38
CA ASP A 143 -11.12 -19.06 8.03
C ASP A 143 -9.91 -18.25 8.51
N ALA A 144 -8.69 -18.66 8.18
CA ALA A 144 -7.48 -17.94 8.55
C ALA A 144 -7.37 -16.60 7.82
N THR A 145 -6.57 -15.69 8.38
CA THR A 145 -6.29 -14.37 7.78
C THR A 145 -4.79 -14.13 7.69
N ILE A 146 -4.37 -13.39 6.65
CA ILE A 146 -2.98 -12.92 6.55
C ILE A 146 -2.94 -11.47 7.00
N ASP A 147 -2.61 -11.29 8.27
CA ASP A 147 -2.26 -10.00 8.86
C ASP A 147 -0.74 -9.74 8.77
N PHE A 148 -0.28 -8.62 9.32
CA PHE A 148 1.13 -8.27 9.30
C PHE A 148 2.03 -9.25 10.09
N PRO A 149 1.63 -9.76 11.28
CA PRO A 149 2.33 -10.84 11.97
C PRO A 149 2.47 -12.11 11.14
N ALA A 150 1.39 -12.59 10.52
CA ALA A 150 1.39 -13.77 9.67
C ALA A 150 2.30 -13.60 8.44
N PHE A 151 2.23 -12.44 7.80
CA PHE A 151 3.12 -12.06 6.70
C PHE A 151 4.60 -12.09 7.12
N ASN A 152 4.94 -11.51 8.26
CA ASN A 152 6.31 -11.55 8.78
C ASN A 152 6.79 -12.97 9.10
N ALA A 153 5.91 -13.82 9.61
CA ALA A 153 6.23 -15.22 9.87
C ALA A 153 6.55 -15.99 8.58
N LEU A 154 5.77 -15.76 7.52
CA LEU A 154 6.03 -16.32 6.19
C LEU A 154 7.39 -15.88 5.65
N PHE A 155 7.70 -14.59 5.71
CA PHE A 155 8.99 -14.07 5.24
C PHE A 155 10.17 -14.64 6.02
N ARG A 156 10.06 -14.76 7.35
CA ARG A 156 11.11 -15.37 8.17
C ARG A 156 11.35 -16.83 7.81
N SER A 157 10.31 -17.58 7.47
CA SER A 157 10.44 -18.98 7.07
C SER A 157 11.18 -19.13 5.72
N CYS A 158 11.13 -18.12 4.87
CA CYS A 158 11.82 -18.10 3.57
C CYS A 158 13.30 -17.70 3.67
N LEU A 159 13.76 -17.15 4.82
CA LEU A 159 15.14 -16.72 4.99
C LEU A 159 16.02 -17.90 5.48
N PRO A 160 17.02 -18.32 4.69
CA PRO A 160 17.91 -19.39 5.13
C PRO A 160 18.72 -18.94 6.37
N GLY A 161 18.63 -19.70 7.45
CA GLY A 161 19.43 -19.49 8.65
C GLY A 161 18.81 -18.65 9.78
N VAL A 162 17.63 -18.08 9.62
CA VAL A 162 16.91 -17.43 10.70
C VAL A 162 16.10 -18.51 11.45
N ARG A 163 16.74 -19.19 12.42
CA ARG A 163 16.00 -20.04 13.38
C ARG A 163 15.11 -19.12 14.21
N ALA A 164 13.82 -19.48 14.30
CA ALA A 164 12.92 -18.87 15.25
C ALA A 164 13.58 -18.94 16.64
N GLY A 165 13.96 -17.79 17.19
CA GLY A 165 14.41 -17.69 18.57
C GLY A 165 13.26 -18.16 19.45
N LYS A 166 13.59 -19.08 20.36
CA LYS A 166 12.70 -19.58 21.42
C LYS A 166 12.33 -18.44 22.34
#